data_8b91c059ca5389f80da60781952c54ca
#
_entry.id   8b91c059ca5389f80da60781952c54ca
#
_cell.length_a   1.000
_cell.length_b   1.000
_cell.length_c   1.000
_cell.angle_alpha   90.00
_cell.angle_beta   90.00
_cell.angle_gamma   90.00
#
_symmetry.space_group_name_H-M   'P 1'
#
loop_
_entity.id
_entity.type
_entity.pdbx_description
1 polymer ?
#
loop_
_entity_poly.entity_id
_entity_poly.type
_entity_poly.pdbx_seq_one_letter_code
_entity_poly.pdbx_strand_id
1 'polypeptide(L)'
;MALLGAPERCVHVADRESDIYELFCLAQDLGTRFLVRVQTNRLTEPPPDAPQPDADHRVFAQLDAAPWAGRHRVAVSGEVDETACLHVKFAPIQTLPPIGKRKRYSPQILTYIHALERDPFADRPPIDWKLVTNLPVVDLAGAIEKLDWYALRWKAEMFHKVMKSGCRAEEARLQTAERLVKFLALVAVVSWRVFFLTMSARLKPKAPPDAVLTAAEINALDCIDAARSRLRLQHRAFADYRIHPVKDAGATVSAGADHFPPYGRRSALSVRRSHRW
;
A
#
# COMPACT_ATOMS: atom_id res chain seq x y z
N MET A 1 17.16 -3.45 -7.64
CA MET A 1 17.49 -4.48 -6.64
C MET A 1 18.90 -4.29 -6.09
N ALA A 2 19.94 -4.30 -6.91
CA ALA A 2 21.31 -4.14 -6.44
C ALA A 2 21.57 -2.89 -5.58
N LEU A 3 20.77 -1.82 -5.75
CA LEU A 3 20.88 -0.59 -4.95
C LEU A 3 20.28 -0.70 -3.53
N LEU A 4 19.48 -1.72 -3.25
CA LEU A 4 18.77 -1.88 -1.97
C LEU A 4 19.41 -2.95 -1.06
N GLY A 5 20.50 -3.55 -1.49
CA GLY A 5 21.22 -4.63 -0.78
C GLY A 5 20.89 -6.01 -1.32
N ALA A 6 21.10 -7.04 -0.49
CA ALA A 6 20.89 -8.43 -0.86
C ALA A 6 19.41 -8.73 -1.13
N PRO A 7 19.04 -9.30 -2.31
CA PRO A 7 17.66 -9.54 -2.72
C PRO A 7 16.84 -10.35 -1.71
N GLU A 8 17.47 -11.31 -1.04
CA GLU A 8 16.85 -12.19 -0.03
C GLU A 8 16.36 -11.43 1.21
N ARG A 9 16.86 -10.22 1.44
CA ARG A 9 16.42 -9.33 2.53
C ARG A 9 15.26 -8.43 2.15
N CYS A 10 14.84 -8.45 0.89
CA CYS A 10 13.78 -7.57 0.37
C CYS A 10 12.46 -8.32 0.29
N VAL A 11 11.39 -7.65 0.72
CA VAL A 11 10.01 -8.06 0.50
C VAL A 11 9.29 -6.98 -0.30
N HIS A 12 8.79 -7.33 -1.48
CA HIS A 12 8.02 -6.42 -2.33
C HIS A 12 6.56 -6.48 -1.93
N VAL A 13 6.05 -5.45 -1.26
CA VAL A 13 4.64 -5.34 -0.89
C VAL A 13 3.94 -4.47 -1.92
N ALA A 14 2.91 -5.02 -2.58
CA ALA A 14 2.23 -4.34 -3.68
C ALA A 14 0.73 -4.64 -3.73
N ASP A 15 0.02 -3.82 -4.50
CA ASP A 15 -1.41 -3.97 -4.74
C ASP A 15 -1.74 -4.92 -5.91
N ARG A 16 -3.01 -4.89 -6.35
CA ARG A 16 -3.54 -5.77 -7.39
C ARG A 16 -2.85 -5.62 -8.75
N GLU A 17 -2.31 -4.44 -9.07
CA GLU A 17 -1.64 -4.22 -10.36
C GLU A 17 -0.35 -5.04 -10.48
N SER A 18 0.21 -5.42 -9.35
CA SER A 18 1.42 -6.27 -9.28
C SER A 18 1.12 -7.77 -9.24
N ASP A 19 -0.14 -8.20 -9.35
CA ASP A 19 -0.53 -9.61 -9.43
C ASP A 19 -0.22 -10.19 -10.82
N ILE A 20 1.06 -10.27 -11.13
CA ILE A 20 1.64 -10.69 -12.40
C ILE A 20 2.46 -11.96 -12.20
N TYR A 21 2.11 -13.04 -12.89
CA TYR A 21 2.78 -14.34 -12.70
C TYR A 21 4.29 -14.28 -12.99
N GLU A 22 4.68 -13.49 -13.98
CA GLU A 22 6.08 -13.25 -14.33
C GLU A 22 6.87 -12.57 -13.21
N LEU A 23 6.21 -11.70 -12.45
CA LEU A 23 6.81 -11.08 -11.26
C LEU A 23 7.11 -12.14 -10.19
N PHE A 24 6.23 -13.12 -10.01
CA PHE A 24 6.43 -14.22 -9.07
C PHE A 24 7.61 -15.10 -9.47
N CYS A 25 7.72 -15.43 -10.77
CA CYS A 25 8.85 -16.17 -11.32
C CYS A 25 10.16 -15.38 -11.13
N LEU A 26 10.16 -14.10 -11.50
CA LEU A 26 11.34 -13.25 -11.36
C LEU A 26 11.77 -13.11 -9.90
N ALA A 27 10.84 -13.02 -8.97
CA ALA A 27 11.15 -12.95 -7.54
C ALA A 27 11.83 -14.24 -7.06
N GLN A 28 11.39 -15.38 -7.57
CA GLN A 28 12.01 -16.67 -7.27
C GLN A 28 13.42 -16.77 -7.85
N ASP A 29 13.60 -16.39 -9.11
CA ASP A 29 14.90 -16.41 -9.80
C ASP A 29 15.93 -15.49 -9.12
N LEU A 30 15.47 -14.34 -8.60
CA LEU A 30 16.31 -13.38 -7.88
C LEU A 30 16.47 -13.70 -6.38
N GLY A 31 15.78 -14.71 -5.86
CA GLY A 31 15.80 -15.04 -4.43
C GLY A 31 15.14 -13.99 -3.53
N THR A 32 14.32 -13.08 -4.10
CA THR A 32 13.60 -12.05 -3.35
C THR A 32 12.21 -12.52 -2.91
N ARG A 33 11.56 -11.79 -2.03
CA ARG A 33 10.25 -12.10 -1.49
C ARG A 33 9.21 -11.08 -1.96
N PHE A 34 7.94 -11.52 -2.02
CA PHE A 34 6.84 -10.64 -2.35
C PHE A 34 5.61 -10.91 -1.48
N LEU A 35 4.76 -9.90 -1.38
CA LEU A 35 3.43 -9.95 -0.78
C LEU A 35 2.52 -9.05 -1.61
N VAL A 36 1.61 -9.64 -2.37
CA VAL A 36 0.81 -8.94 -3.38
C VAL A 36 -0.67 -9.20 -3.15
N ARG A 37 -1.51 -8.19 -3.36
CA ARG A 37 -2.96 -8.36 -3.35
C ARG A 37 -3.41 -9.07 -4.61
N VAL A 38 -4.20 -10.12 -4.45
CA VAL A 38 -4.67 -10.96 -5.56
C VAL A 38 -5.71 -10.22 -6.38
N GLN A 39 -5.52 -10.21 -7.68
CA GLN A 39 -6.49 -9.74 -8.68
C GLN A 39 -7.06 -10.90 -9.49
N THR A 40 -6.22 -11.87 -9.82
CA THR A 40 -6.54 -12.95 -10.76
C THR A 40 -6.83 -14.25 -10.01
N ASN A 41 -8.00 -14.82 -10.21
CA ASN A 41 -8.34 -16.16 -9.74
C ASN A 41 -7.67 -17.21 -10.63
N ARG A 42 -6.42 -17.55 -10.33
CA ARG A 42 -5.56 -18.42 -11.16
C ARG A 42 -5.99 -19.87 -11.12
N LEU A 43 -5.62 -20.59 -12.16
CA LEU A 43 -5.76 -22.05 -12.21
C LEU A 43 -4.77 -22.71 -11.25
N THR A 44 -5.18 -23.82 -10.69
CA THR A 44 -4.38 -24.69 -9.82
C THR A 44 -4.27 -26.08 -10.44
N GLU A 45 -3.34 -26.91 -9.99
CA GLU A 45 -3.38 -28.33 -10.33
C GLU A 45 -4.59 -29.00 -9.65
N PRO A 46 -5.35 -29.82 -10.40
CA PRO A 46 -6.38 -30.62 -9.79
C PRO A 46 -5.76 -31.61 -8.79
N PRO A 47 -6.45 -31.92 -7.68
CA PRO A 47 -6.03 -33.02 -6.81
C PRO A 47 -5.91 -34.33 -7.63
N PRO A 48 -5.03 -35.26 -7.27
CA PRO A 48 -4.79 -36.50 -8.00
C PRO A 48 -6.07 -37.32 -8.27
N ASP A 49 -7.06 -37.21 -7.40
CA ASP A 49 -8.32 -37.98 -7.44
C ASP A 49 -9.53 -37.13 -7.91
N ALA A 50 -9.32 -35.95 -8.46
CA ALA A 50 -10.43 -35.09 -8.88
C ALA A 50 -11.08 -35.58 -10.15
N PRO A 51 -12.40 -35.86 -10.18
CA PRO A 51 -13.11 -36.17 -11.39
C PRO A 51 -13.22 -34.90 -12.26
N GLN A 52 -12.56 -34.90 -13.40
CA GLN A 52 -12.63 -33.92 -14.49
C GLN A 52 -12.40 -32.43 -14.19
N PRO A 53 -11.87 -31.67 -15.18
CA PRO A 53 -11.44 -30.26 -14.98
C PRO A 53 -12.64 -29.31 -15.01
N ASP A 54 -13.45 -29.35 -13.96
CA ASP A 54 -14.49 -28.37 -13.75
C ASP A 54 -13.93 -27.05 -13.20
N ALA A 55 -14.74 -26.01 -13.29
CA ALA A 55 -14.40 -24.62 -12.95
C ALA A 55 -13.81 -24.40 -11.54
N ASP A 56 -13.83 -25.41 -10.68
CA ASP A 56 -13.44 -25.36 -9.27
C ASP A 56 -11.92 -25.51 -9.03
N HIS A 57 -11.12 -25.84 -10.07
CA HIS A 57 -9.67 -25.91 -9.94
C HIS A 57 -9.02 -24.52 -10.01
N ARG A 58 -9.49 -23.63 -9.14
CA ARG A 58 -8.99 -22.27 -9.04
C ARG A 58 -8.59 -21.94 -7.61
N VAL A 59 -7.68 -21.00 -7.47
CA VAL A 59 -7.14 -20.54 -6.20
C VAL A 59 -8.24 -20.17 -5.21
N PHE A 60 -9.28 -19.44 -5.62
CA PHE A 60 -10.31 -18.98 -4.69
C PHE A 60 -11.14 -20.16 -4.16
N ALA A 61 -11.47 -21.15 -4.97
CA ALA A 61 -12.18 -22.33 -4.50
C ALA A 61 -11.37 -23.10 -3.47
N GLN A 62 -10.08 -23.34 -3.71
CA GLN A 62 -9.21 -24.02 -2.73
C GLN A 62 -9.02 -23.18 -1.46
N LEU A 63 -8.85 -21.87 -1.59
CA LEU A 63 -8.72 -20.98 -0.46
C LEU A 63 -10.03 -20.91 0.35
N ASP A 64 -11.19 -20.96 -0.32
CA ASP A 64 -12.49 -20.97 0.33
C ASP A 64 -12.77 -22.26 1.08
N ALA A 65 -12.26 -23.37 0.61
CA ALA A 65 -12.30 -24.68 1.30
C ALA A 65 -11.35 -24.73 2.52
N ALA A 66 -10.34 -23.88 2.60
CA ALA A 66 -9.40 -23.87 3.72
C ALA A 66 -10.10 -23.48 5.04
N PRO A 67 -9.73 -24.12 6.15
CA PRO A 67 -10.31 -23.80 7.47
C PRO A 67 -9.90 -22.39 7.93
N TRP A 68 -10.78 -21.74 8.69
CA TRP A 68 -10.45 -20.49 9.36
C TRP A 68 -9.42 -20.73 10.47
N ALA A 69 -8.29 -20.06 10.39
CA ALA A 69 -7.19 -20.20 11.34
C ALA A 69 -7.39 -19.34 12.60
N GLY A 70 -8.12 -18.23 12.49
CA GLY A 70 -8.37 -17.35 13.62
C GLY A 70 -8.87 -15.96 13.23
N ARG A 71 -8.63 -15.00 14.11
CA ARG A 71 -9.08 -13.62 13.96
C ARG A 71 -7.91 -12.64 14.16
N HIS A 72 -7.97 -11.53 13.45
CA HIS A 72 -7.03 -10.42 13.57
C HIS A 72 -7.78 -9.09 13.67
N ARG A 73 -7.32 -8.19 14.55
CA ARG A 73 -7.89 -6.86 14.69
C ARG A 73 -7.01 -5.85 13.97
N VAL A 74 -7.60 -5.05 13.10
CA VAL A 74 -6.90 -3.97 12.39
C VAL A 74 -7.58 -2.64 12.67
N ALA A 75 -6.79 -1.58 12.87
CA ALA A 75 -7.32 -0.23 12.98
C ALA A 75 -7.86 0.20 11.61
N VAL A 76 -9.09 0.71 11.56
CA VAL A 76 -9.81 1.00 10.30
C VAL A 76 -9.87 2.48 10.01
N SER A 77 -9.91 3.33 11.02
CA SER A 77 -10.12 4.76 10.85
C SER A 77 -9.00 5.59 11.46
N GLY A 78 -8.87 6.84 11.00
CA GLY A 78 -8.02 7.85 11.63
C GLY A 78 -8.52 8.30 13.01
N GLU A 79 -9.68 7.84 13.46
CA GLU A 79 -10.17 7.98 14.83
C GLU A 79 -9.72 6.79 15.66
N VAL A 80 -9.23 7.07 16.87
CA VAL A 80 -8.35 6.20 17.68
C VAL A 80 -8.99 4.87 18.13
N ASP A 81 -10.30 4.64 17.91
CA ASP A 81 -11.04 3.55 18.54
C ASP A 81 -11.76 2.56 17.61
N GLU A 82 -11.74 2.77 16.28
CA GLU A 82 -12.41 1.83 15.37
C GLU A 82 -11.48 0.72 14.93
N THR A 83 -11.76 -0.50 15.39
CA THR A 83 -11.04 -1.72 14.99
C THR A 83 -11.96 -2.69 14.27
N ALA A 84 -11.58 -3.10 13.06
CA ALA A 84 -12.24 -4.18 12.34
C ALA A 84 -11.71 -5.55 12.80
N CYS A 85 -12.62 -6.52 12.90
CA CYS A 85 -12.27 -7.89 13.20
C CYS A 85 -12.25 -8.74 11.92
N LEU A 86 -11.06 -9.10 11.46
CA LEU A 86 -10.86 -9.92 10.29
C LEU A 86 -10.78 -11.40 10.66
N HIS A 87 -11.57 -12.23 10.00
CA HIS A 87 -11.39 -13.67 10.02
C HIS A 87 -10.30 -14.04 9.01
N VAL A 88 -9.33 -14.83 9.43
CA VAL A 88 -8.12 -15.15 8.66
C VAL A 88 -8.06 -16.64 8.36
N LYS A 89 -7.80 -16.97 7.11
CA LYS A 89 -7.42 -18.29 6.65
C LYS A 89 -6.29 -18.20 5.64
N PHE A 90 -5.54 -19.27 5.48
CA PHE A 90 -4.44 -19.33 4.53
C PHE A 90 -4.21 -20.77 4.07
N ALA A 91 -3.64 -20.92 2.89
CA ALA A 91 -3.26 -22.20 2.34
C ALA A 91 -2.09 -22.06 1.36
N PRO A 92 -1.12 -23.00 1.36
CA PRO A 92 -0.21 -23.18 0.27
C PRO A 92 -0.95 -23.80 -0.90
N ILE A 93 -0.88 -23.19 -2.09
CA ILE A 93 -1.63 -23.64 -3.29
C ILE A 93 -0.67 -23.73 -4.47
N GLN A 94 -0.66 -24.86 -5.15
CA GLN A 94 0.09 -25.03 -6.37
C GLN A 94 -0.60 -24.29 -7.52
N THR A 95 -0.03 -23.16 -7.87
CA THR A 95 -0.58 -22.19 -8.81
C THR A 95 0.01 -22.41 -10.19
N LEU A 96 -0.84 -22.54 -11.21
CA LEU A 96 -0.42 -22.72 -12.59
C LEU A 96 -0.17 -21.38 -13.28
N PRO A 97 0.81 -21.32 -14.19
CA PRO A 97 0.99 -20.16 -15.05
C PRO A 97 -0.22 -19.96 -15.98
N PRO A 98 -0.42 -18.72 -16.48
CA PRO A 98 -1.45 -18.45 -17.49
C PRO A 98 -1.36 -19.43 -18.67
N ILE A 99 -2.49 -19.84 -19.25
CA ILE A 99 -2.56 -20.90 -20.27
C ILE A 99 -1.56 -20.65 -21.41
N GLY A 100 -1.48 -19.42 -21.93
CA GLY A 100 -0.56 -19.05 -23.00
C GLY A 100 0.93 -19.03 -22.61
N LYS A 101 1.25 -19.18 -21.32
CA LYS A 101 2.61 -19.04 -20.78
C LYS A 101 3.15 -20.32 -20.12
N ARG A 102 2.40 -21.43 -20.15
CA ARG A 102 2.78 -22.70 -19.52
C ARG A 102 4.06 -23.32 -20.08
N LYS A 103 4.42 -23.02 -21.34
CA LYS A 103 5.69 -23.47 -21.95
C LYS A 103 6.90 -22.70 -21.41
N ARG A 104 6.68 -21.52 -20.86
CA ARG A 104 7.75 -20.61 -20.41
C ARG A 104 7.95 -20.63 -18.91
N TYR A 105 6.89 -20.83 -18.13
CA TYR A 105 6.92 -20.75 -16.68
C TYR A 105 6.40 -22.04 -16.07
N SER A 106 7.08 -22.48 -15.02
CA SER A 106 6.70 -23.65 -14.23
C SER A 106 5.62 -23.30 -13.20
N PRO A 107 4.79 -24.27 -12.76
CA PRO A 107 3.92 -24.14 -11.60
C PRO A 107 4.72 -23.71 -10.36
N GLN A 108 4.10 -22.92 -9.48
CA GLN A 108 4.70 -22.46 -8.25
C GLN A 108 3.79 -22.74 -7.04
N ILE A 109 4.37 -23.21 -5.95
CA ILE A 109 3.67 -23.29 -4.68
C ILE A 109 3.75 -21.92 -4.02
N LEU A 110 2.60 -21.25 -3.91
CA LEU A 110 2.46 -19.94 -3.30
C LEU A 110 1.49 -20.01 -2.14
N THR A 111 1.74 -19.24 -1.08
CA THR A 111 0.78 -19.14 0.02
C THR A 111 -0.21 -18.02 -0.25
N TYR A 112 -1.50 -18.36 -0.18
CA TYR A 112 -2.59 -17.41 -0.26
C TYR A 112 -3.15 -17.17 1.14
N ILE A 113 -3.39 -15.91 1.47
CA ILE A 113 -3.96 -15.47 2.75
C ILE A 113 -5.27 -14.73 2.43
N HIS A 114 -6.36 -15.12 3.08
CA HIS A 114 -7.64 -14.45 2.98
C HIS A 114 -8.02 -13.87 4.35
N ALA A 115 -8.18 -12.58 4.43
CA ALA A 115 -8.66 -11.86 5.60
C ALA A 115 -9.98 -11.16 5.25
N LEU A 116 -11.05 -11.59 5.89
CA LEU A 116 -12.42 -11.15 5.63
C LEU A 116 -13.06 -10.59 6.89
N GLU A 117 -13.58 -9.39 6.79
CA GLU A 117 -14.43 -8.79 7.81
C GLU A 117 -15.87 -9.32 7.68
N ARG A 118 -16.39 -9.96 8.73
CA ARG A 118 -17.74 -10.51 8.71
C ARG A 118 -18.81 -9.57 9.25
N ASP A 119 -18.42 -8.71 10.17
CA ASP A 119 -19.31 -7.73 10.82
C ASP A 119 -18.82 -6.32 10.48
N PRO A 120 -19.01 -5.86 9.23
CA PRO A 120 -18.55 -4.53 8.81
C PRO A 120 -19.37 -3.42 9.44
N PHE A 121 -18.76 -2.25 9.62
CA PHE A 121 -19.50 -1.04 9.95
C PHE A 121 -20.45 -0.65 8.80
N ALA A 122 -21.61 -0.07 9.15
CA ALA A 122 -22.70 0.14 8.19
C ALA A 122 -22.38 1.16 7.08
N ASP A 123 -21.41 2.03 7.30
CA ASP A 123 -21.06 3.17 6.45
C ASP A 123 -19.93 2.88 5.45
N ARG A 124 -19.38 1.66 5.47
CA ARG A 124 -18.28 1.27 4.57
C ARG A 124 -18.38 -0.20 4.11
N PRO A 125 -17.84 -0.53 2.93
CA PRO A 125 -17.75 -1.92 2.51
C PRO A 125 -16.83 -2.74 3.42
N PRO A 126 -17.08 -4.07 3.53
CA PRO A 126 -16.24 -4.96 4.32
C PRO A 126 -14.82 -5.04 3.79
N ILE A 127 -13.87 -5.23 4.69
CA ILE A 127 -12.50 -5.54 4.32
C ILE A 127 -12.46 -6.98 3.79
N ASP A 128 -12.05 -7.13 2.54
CA ASP A 128 -11.79 -8.42 1.89
C ASP A 128 -10.40 -8.38 1.24
N TRP A 129 -9.42 -8.91 1.95
CA TRP A 129 -8.04 -8.99 1.45
C TRP A 129 -7.68 -10.42 1.10
N LYS A 130 -7.43 -10.66 -0.18
CA LYS A 130 -6.79 -11.87 -0.65
C LYS A 130 -5.37 -11.53 -1.08
N LEU A 131 -4.39 -12.08 -0.37
CA LEU A 131 -2.96 -11.83 -0.61
C LEU A 131 -2.29 -13.11 -1.10
N VAL A 132 -1.24 -12.94 -1.91
CA VAL A 132 -0.37 -14.03 -2.37
C VAL A 132 1.08 -13.70 -2.04
N THR A 133 1.83 -14.72 -1.60
CA THR A 133 3.23 -14.56 -1.21
C THR A 133 4.05 -15.83 -1.46
N ASN A 134 5.36 -15.69 -1.67
CA ASN A 134 6.34 -16.77 -1.62
C ASN A 134 7.03 -16.88 -0.25
N LEU A 135 6.59 -16.12 0.73
CA LEU A 135 7.04 -16.24 2.12
C LEU A 135 6.37 -17.45 2.79
N PRO A 136 7.06 -18.14 3.70
CA PRO A 136 6.43 -19.19 4.50
C PRO A 136 5.38 -18.59 5.44
N VAL A 137 4.21 -19.24 5.50
CA VAL A 137 3.14 -18.96 6.46
C VAL A 137 2.71 -20.29 7.04
N VAL A 138 3.15 -20.58 8.24
CA VAL A 138 2.92 -21.89 8.89
C VAL A 138 1.82 -21.86 9.95
N ASP A 139 1.51 -20.66 10.44
CA ASP A 139 0.54 -20.43 11.52
C ASP A 139 -0.20 -19.11 11.36
N LEU A 140 -1.15 -18.87 12.27
CA LEU A 140 -1.92 -17.61 12.29
C LEU A 140 -1.03 -16.39 12.55
N ALA A 141 -0.01 -16.51 13.39
CA ALA A 141 0.90 -15.39 13.69
C ALA A 141 1.67 -14.95 12.44
N GLY A 142 2.16 -15.91 11.66
CA GLY A 142 2.79 -15.64 10.37
C GLY A 142 1.85 -15.01 9.34
N ALA A 143 0.57 -15.41 9.33
CA ALA A 143 -0.43 -14.78 8.47
C ALA A 143 -0.72 -13.34 8.91
N ILE A 144 -0.89 -13.08 10.20
CA ILE A 144 -1.11 -11.75 10.78
C ILE A 144 0.06 -10.82 10.45
N GLU A 145 1.29 -11.27 10.62
CA GLU A 145 2.47 -10.48 10.26
C GLU A 145 2.43 -9.99 8.80
N LYS A 146 2.01 -10.84 7.85
CA LYS A 146 1.91 -10.46 6.42
C LYS A 146 0.73 -9.51 6.20
N LEU A 147 -0.37 -9.67 6.91
CA LEU A 147 -1.48 -8.72 6.87
C LEU A 147 -1.07 -7.34 7.40
N ASP A 148 -0.28 -7.30 8.48
CA ASP A 148 0.25 -6.05 9.03
C ASP A 148 1.22 -5.37 8.06
N TRP A 149 2.09 -6.13 7.40
CA TRP A 149 2.96 -5.58 6.35
C TRP A 149 2.15 -5.01 5.18
N TYR A 150 1.11 -5.72 4.75
CA TYR A 150 0.24 -5.23 3.69
C TYR A 150 -0.50 -3.96 4.11
N ALA A 151 -0.99 -3.91 5.35
CA ALA A 151 -1.63 -2.72 5.90
C ALA A 151 -0.71 -1.49 5.90
N LEU A 152 0.60 -1.66 6.05
CA LEU A 152 1.57 -0.56 5.98
C LEU A 152 1.74 0.05 4.58
N ARG A 153 1.29 -0.63 3.51
CA ARG A 153 1.41 -0.17 2.12
C ARG A 153 0.80 1.22 1.90
N TRP A 154 -0.30 1.54 2.60
CA TRP A 154 -0.94 2.84 2.50
C TRP A 154 0.00 4.02 2.81
N LYS A 155 1.07 3.80 3.57
CA LYS A 155 2.07 4.84 3.85
C LYS A 155 2.77 5.33 2.58
N ALA A 156 3.00 4.44 1.61
CA ALA A 156 3.55 4.82 0.32
C ALA A 156 2.57 5.69 -0.49
N GLU A 157 1.28 5.38 -0.43
CA GLU A 157 0.24 6.19 -1.09
C GLU A 157 0.13 7.58 -0.47
N MET A 158 0.20 7.67 0.86
CA MET A 158 0.22 8.95 1.56
C MET A 158 1.46 9.77 1.21
N PHE A 159 2.63 9.14 1.13
CA PHE A 159 3.84 9.80 0.66
C PHE A 159 3.68 10.34 -0.77
N HIS A 160 3.17 9.52 -1.69
CA HIS A 160 2.89 9.95 -3.06
C HIS A 160 1.87 11.08 -3.13
N LYS A 161 0.83 11.06 -2.28
CA LYS A 161 -0.14 12.14 -2.18
C LYS A 161 0.52 13.46 -1.74
N VAL A 162 1.39 13.41 -0.72
CA VAL A 162 2.16 14.59 -0.30
C VAL A 162 3.04 15.12 -1.44
N MET A 163 3.73 14.22 -2.15
CA MET A 163 4.59 14.58 -3.27
C MET A 163 3.82 15.22 -4.44
N LYS A 164 2.68 14.63 -4.81
CA LYS A 164 1.87 15.08 -5.95
C LYS A 164 1.09 16.36 -5.64
N SER A 165 0.30 16.34 -4.58
CA SER A 165 -0.62 17.45 -4.24
C SER A 165 0.04 18.49 -3.35
N GLY A 166 0.83 18.07 -2.34
CA GLY A 166 1.48 18.96 -1.38
C GLY A 166 2.64 19.72 -1.98
N CYS A 167 3.52 19.03 -2.69
CA CYS A 167 4.70 19.60 -3.34
C CYS A 167 4.49 19.90 -4.82
N ARG A 168 3.31 19.64 -5.37
CA ARG A 168 2.93 19.93 -6.76
C ARG A 168 3.89 19.35 -7.80
N ALA A 169 4.41 18.15 -7.54
CA ALA A 169 5.39 17.52 -8.44
C ALA A 169 4.85 17.31 -9.87
N GLU A 170 3.54 17.10 -10.02
CA GLU A 170 2.89 16.91 -11.32
C GLU A 170 2.71 18.23 -12.13
N GLU A 171 2.80 19.38 -11.47
CA GLU A 171 2.70 20.70 -12.12
C GLU A 171 4.05 21.17 -12.68
N ALA A 172 5.13 20.44 -12.39
CA ALA A 172 6.47 20.83 -12.82
C ALA A 172 6.62 20.74 -14.35
N ARG A 173 6.88 21.88 -14.98
CA ARG A 173 7.13 22.00 -16.43
C ARG A 173 8.60 22.19 -16.69
N LEU A 174 9.37 21.09 -16.64
CA LEU A 174 10.81 21.13 -16.85
C LEU A 174 11.15 20.66 -18.25
N GLN A 175 12.10 21.36 -18.89
CA GLN A 175 12.44 21.15 -20.30
C GLN A 175 13.27 19.90 -20.56
N THR A 176 13.98 19.38 -19.57
CA THR A 176 14.88 18.23 -19.72
C THR A 176 14.63 17.16 -18.67
N ALA A 177 14.82 15.89 -19.06
CA ALA A 177 14.70 14.76 -18.14
C ALA A 177 15.67 14.87 -16.95
N GLU A 178 16.88 15.37 -17.16
CA GLU A 178 17.87 15.55 -16.09
C GLU A 178 17.39 16.54 -15.02
N ARG A 179 16.82 17.67 -15.44
CA ARG A 179 16.24 18.65 -14.50
C ARG A 179 15.06 18.05 -13.75
N LEU A 180 14.22 17.27 -14.44
CA LEU A 180 13.09 16.59 -13.82
C LEU A 180 13.56 15.60 -12.75
N VAL A 181 14.59 14.79 -13.03
CA VAL A 181 15.15 13.85 -12.06
C VAL A 181 15.67 14.56 -10.82
N LYS A 182 16.45 15.64 -10.98
CA LYS A 182 16.97 16.44 -9.86
C LYS A 182 15.85 17.07 -9.05
N PHE A 183 14.84 17.62 -9.72
CA PHE A 183 13.66 18.19 -9.07
C PHE A 183 12.88 17.13 -8.28
N LEU A 184 12.59 15.97 -8.89
CA LEU A 184 11.87 14.90 -8.22
C LEU A 184 12.64 14.35 -7.01
N ALA A 185 13.97 14.27 -7.09
CA ALA A 185 14.80 13.86 -5.96
C ALA A 185 14.65 14.84 -4.78
N LEU A 186 14.72 16.16 -5.05
CA LEU A 186 14.54 17.18 -4.02
C LEU A 186 13.12 17.14 -3.44
N VAL A 187 12.11 17.07 -4.30
CA VAL A 187 10.70 17.00 -3.89
C VAL A 187 10.42 15.74 -3.08
N ALA A 188 11.04 14.60 -3.43
CA ALA A 188 10.89 13.37 -2.66
C ALA A 188 11.41 13.51 -1.22
N VAL A 189 12.57 14.16 -1.03
CA VAL A 189 13.12 14.42 0.32
C VAL A 189 12.18 15.32 1.13
N VAL A 190 11.71 16.41 0.53
CA VAL A 190 10.77 17.34 1.18
C VAL A 190 9.46 16.64 1.51
N SER A 191 8.90 15.88 0.58
CA SER A 191 7.65 15.12 0.77
C SER A 191 7.79 14.09 1.87
N TRP A 192 8.93 13.38 1.93
CA TRP A 192 9.21 12.44 3.01
C TRP A 192 9.24 13.16 4.37
N ARG A 193 9.89 14.32 4.44
CA ARG A 193 9.95 15.11 5.69
C ARG A 193 8.56 15.53 6.15
N VAL A 194 7.75 16.08 5.26
CA VAL A 194 6.36 16.49 5.55
C VAL A 194 5.51 15.28 5.98
N PHE A 195 5.63 14.17 5.27
CA PHE A 195 4.94 12.92 5.60
C PHE A 195 5.36 12.42 7.00
N PHE A 196 6.66 12.37 7.28
CA PHE A 196 7.20 11.93 8.56
C PHE A 196 6.70 12.78 9.73
N LEU A 197 6.73 14.11 9.59
CA LEU A 197 6.23 15.04 10.60
C LEU A 197 4.73 14.86 10.84
N THR A 198 3.95 14.74 9.77
CA THR A 198 2.50 14.52 9.84
C THR A 198 2.16 13.22 10.56
N MET A 199 2.87 12.14 10.25
CA MET A 199 2.67 10.84 10.90
C MET A 199 3.12 10.86 12.35
N SER A 200 4.23 11.52 12.66
CA SER A 200 4.72 11.67 14.04
C SER A 200 3.73 12.44 14.90
N ALA A 201 3.15 13.53 14.38
CA ALA A 201 2.13 14.30 15.07
C ALA A 201 0.87 13.49 15.37
N ARG A 202 0.46 12.60 14.48
CA ARG A 202 -0.71 11.73 14.67
C ARG A 202 -0.46 10.60 15.66
N LEU A 203 0.70 9.92 15.52
CA LEU A 203 1.01 8.74 16.35
C LEU A 203 1.48 9.10 17.77
N LYS A 204 2.12 10.25 17.93
CA LYS A 204 2.68 10.70 19.20
C LYS A 204 2.38 12.19 19.43
N PRO A 205 1.10 12.57 19.58
CA PRO A 205 0.71 13.99 19.69
C PRO A 205 1.31 14.71 20.92
N LYS A 206 1.64 13.96 21.96
CA LYS A 206 2.24 14.48 23.20
C LYS A 206 3.77 14.42 23.22
N ALA A 207 4.41 13.95 22.14
CA ALA A 207 5.88 13.94 22.09
C ALA A 207 6.44 15.36 22.08
N PRO A 208 7.59 15.60 22.73
CA PRO A 208 8.22 16.90 22.67
C PRO A 208 8.71 17.20 21.25
N PRO A 209 8.71 18.48 20.81
CA PRO A 209 9.05 18.86 19.43
C PRO A 209 10.44 18.41 18.99
N ASP A 210 11.41 18.43 19.90
CA ASP A 210 12.81 18.05 19.67
C ASP A 210 13.01 16.56 19.37
N ALA A 211 11.99 15.72 19.63
CA ALA A 211 11.99 14.32 19.21
C ALA A 211 11.98 14.12 17.68
N VAL A 212 11.52 15.13 16.92
CA VAL A 212 11.34 15.04 15.46
C VAL A 212 11.80 16.30 14.71
N LEU A 213 11.99 17.42 15.40
CA LEU A 213 12.42 18.70 14.83
C LEU A 213 13.80 19.09 15.39
N THR A 214 14.61 19.71 14.56
CA THR A 214 15.86 20.34 15.01
C THR A 214 15.57 21.64 15.75
N ALA A 215 16.50 22.11 16.57
CA ALA A 215 16.38 23.39 17.27
C ALA A 215 16.16 24.57 16.29
N ALA A 216 16.79 24.54 15.12
CA ALA A 216 16.61 25.56 14.09
C ALA A 216 15.18 25.53 13.50
N GLU A 217 14.60 24.35 13.26
CA GLU A 217 13.22 24.20 12.78
C GLU A 217 12.22 24.67 13.85
N ILE A 218 12.45 24.34 15.12
CA ILE A 218 11.62 24.81 16.24
C ILE A 218 11.62 26.33 16.30
N ASN A 219 12.80 26.95 16.31
CA ASN A 219 12.93 28.41 16.33
C ASN A 219 12.24 29.07 15.13
N ALA A 220 12.38 28.49 13.93
CA ALA A 220 11.73 29.01 12.73
C ALA A 220 10.19 28.92 12.83
N LEU A 221 9.66 27.81 13.34
CA LEU A 221 8.22 27.62 13.56
C LEU A 221 7.68 28.58 14.62
N ASP A 222 8.43 28.79 15.72
CA ASP A 222 8.06 29.76 16.77
C ASP A 222 8.02 31.18 16.22
N CYS A 223 8.97 31.58 15.38
CA CYS A 223 8.96 32.88 14.71
C CYS A 223 7.74 33.04 13.80
N ILE A 224 7.39 32.02 13.01
CA ILE A 224 6.24 32.05 12.13
C ILE A 224 4.92 32.14 12.92
N ASP A 225 4.82 31.40 14.00
CA ASP A 225 3.62 31.37 14.84
C ASP A 225 3.46 32.68 15.64
N ALA A 226 4.57 33.23 16.15
CA ALA A 226 4.58 34.55 16.82
C ALA A 226 4.14 35.66 15.86
N ALA A 227 4.58 35.59 14.59
CA ALA A 227 4.14 36.52 13.54
C ALA A 227 2.65 36.38 13.22
N ARG A 228 2.10 35.16 13.30
CA ARG A 228 0.68 34.89 13.01
C ARG A 228 -0.27 35.21 14.16
N SER A 229 0.13 34.93 15.39
CA SER A 229 -0.78 34.95 16.54
C SER A 229 -0.51 36.04 17.56
N ARG A 230 0.59 36.78 17.50
CA ARG A 230 1.01 37.77 18.52
C ARG A 230 0.98 37.24 19.97
N LEU A 231 1.00 35.93 20.16
CA LEU A 231 0.95 35.29 21.47
C LEU A 231 2.32 34.71 21.84
N ARG A 232 2.83 35.07 23.01
CA ARG A 232 4.05 34.49 23.60
C ARG A 232 3.83 33.01 23.93
N LEU A 233 4.71 32.16 23.46
CA LEU A 233 4.68 30.72 23.64
C LEU A 233 5.73 30.28 24.64
N GLN A 234 5.30 29.76 25.78
CA GLN A 234 6.12 28.93 26.64
C GLN A 234 5.56 27.53 26.64
N HIS A 235 6.41 26.53 26.33
CA HIS A 235 6.16 25.09 26.41
C HIS A 235 4.98 24.56 25.54
N ARG A 236 5.21 24.37 24.25
CA ARG A 236 4.25 23.71 23.38
C ARG A 236 4.62 22.24 23.14
N ALA A 237 3.60 21.38 23.12
CA ALA A 237 3.71 20.03 22.59
C ALA A 237 3.80 20.07 21.05
N PHE A 238 4.34 19.02 20.42
CA PHE A 238 4.46 18.94 18.96
C PHE A 238 3.13 19.15 18.23
N ALA A 239 2.02 18.73 18.83
CA ALA A 239 0.66 18.92 18.29
C ALA A 239 0.22 20.39 18.22
N ASP A 240 0.85 21.29 18.99
CA ASP A 240 0.51 22.73 19.00
C ASP A 240 1.08 23.45 17.78
N TYR A 241 2.14 22.93 17.18
CA TYR A 241 2.59 23.39 15.89
C TYR A 241 1.58 22.90 14.83
N ARG A 242 0.68 23.79 14.42
CA ARG A 242 -0.25 23.52 13.32
C ARG A 242 0.55 23.33 12.02
N ILE A 243 1.18 22.18 11.91
CA ILE A 243 1.59 21.66 10.61
C ILE A 243 0.25 21.40 9.91
N HIS A 244 -0.20 22.37 9.10
CA HIS A 244 -1.44 22.21 8.37
C HIS A 244 -1.31 20.92 7.56
N PRO A 245 -2.11 19.89 7.85
CA PRO A 245 -2.23 18.81 6.91
C PRO A 245 -2.59 19.49 5.59
N VAL A 246 -1.97 19.06 4.51
CA VAL A 246 -2.36 19.49 3.16
C VAL A 246 -3.88 19.48 3.16
N LYS A 247 -4.50 20.67 3.01
CA LYS A 247 -5.97 20.79 2.95
C LYS A 247 -6.39 19.78 1.90
N ASP A 248 -7.32 18.93 2.23
CA ASP A 248 -7.79 17.76 1.46
C ASP A 248 -7.01 16.43 1.65
N ALA A 249 -6.16 16.31 2.65
CA ALA A 249 -5.81 14.99 3.15
C ALA A 249 -6.97 14.42 4.01
N GLY A 250 -8.19 14.53 3.54
CA GLY A 250 -9.33 13.71 3.94
C GLY A 250 -9.11 12.26 3.48
N ALA A 251 -8.02 11.68 3.90
CA ALA A 251 -7.84 10.27 3.87
C ALA A 251 -8.41 9.75 5.19
N THR A 252 -9.70 9.55 5.23
CA THR A 252 -10.18 8.36 5.88
C THR A 252 -9.31 7.24 5.35
N VAL A 253 -8.47 6.67 6.19
CA VAL A 253 -7.85 5.38 5.94
C VAL A 253 -9.03 4.41 5.97
N SER A 254 -9.78 4.32 4.87
CA SER A 254 -10.57 3.15 4.65
C SER A 254 -9.54 2.06 4.45
N ALA A 255 -9.44 1.18 5.41
CA ALA A 255 -8.64 -0.02 5.28
C ALA A 255 -9.17 -0.75 4.03
N GLY A 256 -8.57 -0.45 2.88
CA GLY A 256 -8.71 -1.22 1.66
C GLY A 256 -10.10 -1.49 1.10
N ALA A 257 -11.10 -0.67 1.36
CA ALA A 257 -12.28 -0.67 0.53
C ALA A 257 -11.91 0.04 -0.78
N ASP A 258 -12.04 -0.69 -1.88
CA ASP A 258 -11.73 -0.29 -3.26
C ASP A 258 -12.60 0.91 -3.73
N HIS A 259 -12.48 2.06 -3.10
CA HIS A 259 -13.07 3.30 -3.57
C HIS A 259 -11.98 4.29 -3.93
N PHE A 260 -11.07 3.84 -4.81
CA PHE A 260 -10.47 4.75 -5.76
C PHE A 260 -11.38 4.79 -6.99
N PRO A 261 -11.74 5.97 -7.48
CA PRO A 261 -12.32 6.06 -8.81
C PRO A 261 -11.34 5.37 -9.78
N PRO A 262 -11.83 4.59 -10.75
CA PRO A 262 -10.96 3.90 -11.67
C PRO A 262 -10.06 4.93 -12.36
N TYR A 263 -8.75 4.78 -12.17
CA TYR A 263 -7.77 5.54 -12.92
C TYR A 263 -8.00 5.24 -14.40
N GLY A 264 -8.39 6.27 -15.16
CA GLY A 264 -8.29 6.26 -16.60
C GLY A 264 -9.50 5.77 -17.36
N ARG A 265 -10.60 6.50 -17.34
CA ARG A 265 -11.21 6.80 -18.64
C ARG A 265 -10.35 7.90 -19.26
N ARG A 266 -9.46 7.51 -20.16
CA ARG A 266 -8.93 8.42 -21.16
C ARG A 266 -10.15 9.03 -21.85
N SER A 267 -10.47 10.29 -21.52
CA SER A 267 -11.27 11.10 -22.38
C SER A 267 -10.52 11.14 -23.71
N ALA A 268 -11.08 10.49 -24.70
CA ALA A 268 -10.65 10.61 -26.07
C ALA A 268 -10.75 12.09 -26.44
N LEU A 269 -9.65 12.81 -26.32
CA LEU A 269 -9.49 14.09 -26.97
C LEU A 269 -9.55 13.78 -28.46
N SER A 270 -10.74 13.99 -29.04
CA SER A 270 -10.92 14.07 -30.46
C SER A 270 -10.07 15.23 -30.97
N VAL A 271 -8.90 14.89 -31.49
CA VAL A 271 -8.13 15.81 -32.32
C VAL A 271 -8.93 16.02 -33.60
N ARG A 272 -9.75 17.06 -33.61
CA ARG A 272 -10.24 17.62 -34.88
C ARG A 272 -9.04 18.20 -35.60
N ARG A 273 -8.55 17.51 -36.61
CA ARG A 273 -7.74 18.10 -37.69
C ARG A 273 -8.59 19.16 -38.33
N SER A 274 -8.29 20.43 -38.08
CA SER A 274 -8.64 21.50 -38.96
C SER A 274 -7.48 21.65 -39.95
N HIS A 275 -7.67 21.10 -41.13
CA HIS A 275 -6.96 21.59 -42.30
C HIS A 275 -7.42 23.02 -42.57
N ARG A 276 -6.53 23.94 -42.59
CA ARG A 276 -6.45 25.02 -43.61
C ARG A 276 -5.20 25.87 -43.38
N TRP A 277 -4.45 25.93 -44.51
CA TRP A 277 -3.40 26.87 -44.99
C TRP A 277 -2.04 26.73 -44.33
#